data_1105eb6e47ee55a247ed55643fe1e4c7
#
_entry.id   1105eb6e47ee55a247ed55643fe1e4c7
#
_cell.length_a   1.000
_cell.length_b   1.000
_cell.length_c   1.000
_cell.angle_alpha   90.00
_cell.angle_beta   90.00
_cell.angle_gamma   90.00
#
_symmetry.space_group_name_H-M   'P 1'
#
loop_
_entity.id
_entity.type
_entity.pdbx_description
1 polymer ?
#
loop_
_entity_poly.entity_id
_entity_poly.type
_entity_poly.pdbx_seq_one_letter_code
_entity_poly.pdbx_strand_id
1 'polypeptide(L)'
;PTISFFRILPFPSIALMKSQDHGREFFAALDIGTDKVLCIVARPGAEPGSMRVIGMGNARSSGVQEGCVVDVQEAVQSIRKAVQEAQYTAEVQLSGVWAAIGGKYLQSANCVGQTVLRGQEVSREDVEQAESNARLAAMREGKGSTVIKLIPQGFRCGDVMTARPIGLVGPKLEAYVHALYGSKTNADNLKRCIQRAGVEVINYEPHPWAAAQAVLSETEKTCGAAVIDIGAQTTSIIVMAEGRVQFTDVRPWGAEIFTRDLAMVLGISLEEAEELKRNSGECRLSQVIAGEVVQFESHGALSRLYSRDLLVKTLAARAQEYFHLYRQLLIDARAFDHVELVVLTGGGAMLPGIADAAAAEMGKRVRIGPVSYTHLTLPTT
;
A
#
# COMPACT_ATOMS: atom_id res chain seq x y z
N PRO A 1 -7.05 -7.67 30.15
CA PRO A 1 -5.84 -6.92 29.84
C PRO A 1 -6.16 -5.97 28.69
N THR A 2 -6.57 -4.77 29.04
CA THR A 2 -6.94 -3.69 28.13
C THR A 2 -5.64 -3.15 27.55
N ILE A 3 -5.37 -3.46 26.29
CA ILE A 3 -4.22 -2.94 25.57
C ILE A 3 -4.58 -1.49 25.21
N SER A 4 -3.91 -0.54 25.86
CA SER A 4 -4.00 0.89 25.53
C SER A 4 -3.68 1.07 24.05
N PHE A 5 -4.60 1.71 23.32
CA PHE A 5 -4.55 1.92 21.86
C PHE A 5 -3.33 2.73 21.40
N PHE A 6 -2.80 3.57 22.31
CA PHE A 6 -1.74 4.53 22.04
C PHE A 6 -0.36 4.11 22.57
N ARG A 7 -0.15 2.84 22.83
CA ARG A 7 1.22 2.39 23.03
C ARG A 7 1.95 2.59 21.70
N ILE A 8 2.70 3.69 21.61
CA ILE A 8 3.69 3.93 20.57
C ILE A 8 4.78 2.86 20.78
N LEU A 9 4.52 1.68 20.24
CA LEU A 9 5.58 0.72 20.00
C LEU A 9 6.07 1.01 18.59
N PRO A 10 7.37 1.05 18.35
CA PRO A 10 7.93 1.20 17.00
C PRO A 10 7.48 0.08 16.03
N PHE A 11 6.95 -1.01 16.56
CA PHE A 11 6.16 -2.03 15.86
C PHE A 11 5.00 -2.45 16.77
N PRO A 12 3.76 -2.65 16.25
CA PRO A 12 2.75 -3.38 17.01
C PRO A 12 3.38 -4.70 17.45
N SER A 13 2.92 -5.24 18.58
CA SER A 13 3.38 -6.56 19.07
C SER A 13 3.10 -7.57 17.97
N ILE A 14 4.06 -7.73 17.06
CA ILE A 14 3.95 -8.63 15.93
C ILE A 14 3.99 -10.03 16.55
N ALA A 15 2.92 -10.80 16.37
CA ALA A 15 2.90 -12.19 16.81
C ALA A 15 3.96 -12.96 16.02
N LEU A 16 5.10 -13.19 16.66
CA LEU A 16 6.19 -13.99 16.11
C LEU A 16 5.72 -15.45 16.01
N MET A 17 5.87 -16.04 14.85
CA MET A 17 5.72 -17.48 14.68
C MET A 17 7.01 -18.17 15.09
N LYS A 18 6.89 -19.34 15.74
CA LYS A 18 8.05 -20.16 16.08
C LYS A 18 8.16 -21.30 15.07
N SER A 19 9.34 -21.50 14.52
CA SER A 19 9.65 -22.69 13.73
C SER A 19 9.50 -23.93 14.59
N GLN A 20 8.82 -24.95 14.09
CA GLN A 20 8.65 -26.23 14.81
C GLN A 20 9.99 -26.95 15.04
N ASP A 21 10.98 -26.77 14.14
CA ASP A 21 12.23 -27.52 14.20
C ASP A 21 13.36 -26.86 15.01
N HIS A 22 13.35 -25.52 15.21
CA HIS A 22 14.49 -24.82 15.84
C HIS A 22 14.10 -23.72 16.85
N GLY A 23 12.83 -23.54 17.18
CA GLY A 23 12.38 -22.48 18.11
C GLY A 23 12.70 -21.03 17.65
N ARG A 24 13.14 -20.83 16.41
CA ARG A 24 13.51 -19.54 15.87
C ARG A 24 12.27 -18.75 15.45
N GLU A 25 12.19 -17.51 15.90
CA GLU A 25 11.09 -16.62 15.60
C GLU A 25 11.20 -16.05 14.18
N PHE A 26 10.08 -16.01 13.43
CA PHE A 26 10.00 -15.43 12.10
C PHE A 26 8.63 -14.79 11.86
N PHE A 27 8.55 -13.98 10.82
CA PHE A 27 7.33 -13.37 10.31
C PHE A 27 7.08 -13.84 8.90
N ALA A 28 5.81 -13.95 8.51
CA ALA A 28 5.44 -14.12 7.12
C ALA A 28 4.40 -13.07 6.74
N ALA A 29 4.64 -12.39 5.63
CA ALA A 29 3.74 -11.42 5.04
C ALA A 29 3.31 -11.90 3.65
N LEU A 30 2.03 -11.70 3.33
CA LEU A 30 1.43 -12.09 2.07
C LEU A 30 0.74 -10.89 1.43
N ASP A 31 1.21 -10.49 0.26
CA ASP A 31 0.61 -9.47 -0.59
C ASP A 31 -0.05 -10.12 -1.80
N ILE A 32 -1.35 -9.89 -1.97
CA ILE A 32 -2.17 -10.48 -3.03
C ILE A 32 -2.63 -9.36 -3.95
N GLY A 33 -1.80 -9.07 -4.94
CA GLY A 33 -2.08 -8.09 -5.99
C GLY A 33 -2.81 -8.70 -7.19
N THR A 34 -3.17 -7.85 -8.15
CA THR A 34 -3.84 -8.28 -9.40
C THR A 34 -2.88 -8.94 -10.38
N ASP A 35 -1.61 -8.51 -10.45
CA ASP A 35 -0.59 -9.07 -11.36
C ASP A 35 0.20 -10.21 -10.72
N LYS A 36 0.47 -10.10 -9.42
CA LYS A 36 1.28 -11.08 -8.68
C LYS A 36 0.81 -11.28 -7.26
N VAL A 37 1.14 -12.45 -6.71
CA VAL A 37 1.08 -12.77 -5.27
C VAL A 37 2.50 -12.90 -4.75
N LEU A 38 2.82 -12.19 -3.68
CA LEU A 38 4.13 -12.19 -3.05
C LEU A 38 4.01 -12.67 -1.60
N CYS A 39 4.80 -13.67 -1.23
CA CYS A 39 4.94 -14.12 0.16
C CYS A 39 6.39 -13.90 0.60
N ILE A 40 6.59 -13.19 1.72
CA ILE A 40 7.93 -12.90 2.26
C ILE A 40 8.01 -13.48 3.65
N VAL A 41 9.11 -14.18 3.93
CA VAL A 41 9.46 -14.68 5.26
C VAL A 41 10.70 -13.93 5.75
N ALA A 42 10.62 -13.38 6.95
CA ALA A 42 11.70 -12.59 7.54
C ALA A 42 11.92 -12.94 9.01
N ARG A 43 13.12 -12.69 9.50
CA ARG A 43 13.50 -12.81 10.92
C ARG A 43 13.92 -11.44 11.46
N PRO A 44 13.83 -11.23 12.79
CA PRO A 44 14.47 -10.07 13.42
C PRO A 44 15.95 -10.03 13.05
N GLY A 45 16.41 -8.85 12.64
CA GLY A 45 17.82 -8.59 12.34
C GLY A 45 18.66 -8.34 13.60
N ALA A 46 19.95 -8.05 13.41
CA ALA A 46 20.86 -7.76 14.51
C ALA A 46 20.58 -6.39 15.18
N GLU A 47 20.12 -5.43 14.39
CA GLU A 47 19.78 -4.10 14.92
C GLU A 47 18.32 -4.05 15.37
N PRO A 48 18.01 -3.35 16.47
CA PRO A 48 16.62 -3.19 16.94
C PRO A 48 15.75 -2.61 15.82
N GLY A 49 14.64 -3.32 15.51
CA GLY A 49 13.69 -2.90 14.47
C GLY A 49 14.09 -3.28 13.05
N SER A 50 15.27 -3.85 12.82
CA SER A 50 15.63 -4.37 11.51
C SER A 50 15.04 -5.77 11.28
N MET A 51 14.76 -6.09 10.01
CA MET A 51 14.25 -7.38 9.56
C MET A 51 15.16 -7.94 8.46
N ARG A 52 15.48 -9.20 8.54
CA ARG A 52 16.24 -9.92 7.51
C ARG A 52 15.30 -10.86 6.77
N VAL A 53 15.14 -10.67 5.47
CA VAL A 53 14.42 -11.61 4.62
C VAL A 53 15.21 -12.91 4.52
N ILE A 54 14.54 -14.04 4.77
CA ILE A 54 15.11 -15.38 4.74
C ILE A 54 14.48 -16.26 3.68
N GLY A 55 13.34 -15.86 3.13
CA GLY A 55 12.69 -16.56 2.03
C GLY A 55 11.65 -15.69 1.36
N MET A 56 11.39 -15.97 0.11
CA MET A 56 10.42 -15.26 -0.72
C MET A 56 9.81 -16.23 -1.74
N GLY A 57 8.51 -16.08 -1.96
CA GLY A 57 7.80 -16.77 -3.03
C GLY A 57 6.99 -15.76 -3.84
N ASN A 58 7.06 -15.89 -5.16
CA ASN A 58 6.38 -15.01 -6.10
C ASN A 58 5.62 -15.84 -7.14
N ALA A 59 4.33 -15.58 -7.28
CA ALA A 59 3.50 -16.25 -8.27
C ALA A 59 2.70 -15.23 -9.07
N ARG A 60 2.47 -15.52 -10.37
CA ARG A 60 1.51 -14.74 -11.17
C ARG A 60 0.14 -14.85 -10.51
N SER A 61 -0.53 -13.73 -10.33
CA SER A 61 -1.88 -13.69 -9.75
C SER A 61 -2.92 -14.02 -10.80
N SER A 62 -3.88 -14.84 -10.41
CA SER A 62 -5.10 -15.12 -11.15
C SER A 62 -6.27 -15.12 -10.18
N GLY A 63 -7.48 -14.81 -10.67
CA GLY A 63 -8.70 -14.80 -9.84
C GLY A 63 -8.84 -13.59 -8.92
N VAL A 64 -7.99 -12.55 -9.08
CA VAL A 64 -8.06 -11.29 -8.34
C VAL A 64 -8.12 -10.13 -9.34
N GLN A 65 -9.11 -9.24 -9.18
CA GLN A 65 -9.26 -8.02 -9.97
C GLN A 65 -9.53 -6.82 -9.06
N GLU A 66 -8.85 -5.71 -9.31
CA GLU A 66 -8.98 -4.47 -8.52
C GLU A 66 -8.89 -4.70 -7.00
N GLY A 67 -8.05 -5.67 -6.59
CA GLY A 67 -7.88 -6.07 -5.18
C GLY A 67 -9.02 -6.91 -4.61
N CYS A 68 -9.91 -7.47 -5.45
CA CYS A 68 -11.03 -8.30 -5.04
C CYS A 68 -10.93 -9.70 -5.62
N VAL A 69 -11.28 -10.71 -4.84
CA VAL A 69 -11.36 -12.10 -5.32
C VAL A 69 -12.58 -12.23 -6.25
N VAL A 70 -12.33 -12.58 -7.53
CA VAL A 70 -13.36 -12.84 -8.55
C VAL A 70 -13.45 -14.31 -8.92
N ASP A 71 -12.36 -15.06 -8.79
CA ASP A 71 -12.33 -16.51 -8.89
C ASP A 71 -11.54 -17.11 -7.71
N VAL A 72 -12.26 -17.87 -6.88
CA VAL A 72 -11.69 -18.44 -5.66
C VAL A 72 -10.66 -19.54 -5.97
N GLN A 73 -10.90 -20.37 -7.00
CA GLN A 73 -10.03 -21.50 -7.31
C GLN A 73 -8.68 -21.02 -7.85
N GLU A 74 -8.69 -20.07 -8.77
CA GLU A 74 -7.49 -19.46 -9.32
C GLU A 74 -6.71 -18.68 -8.25
N ALA A 75 -7.40 -17.89 -7.43
CA ALA A 75 -6.76 -17.14 -6.33
C ALA A 75 -6.07 -18.08 -5.32
N VAL A 76 -6.73 -19.19 -4.94
CA VAL A 76 -6.14 -20.20 -4.05
C VAL A 76 -4.89 -20.82 -4.65
N GLN A 77 -4.89 -21.13 -5.94
CA GLN A 77 -3.72 -21.71 -6.62
C GLN A 77 -2.53 -20.73 -6.64
N SER A 78 -2.80 -19.46 -6.97
CA SER A 78 -1.78 -18.41 -6.99
C SER A 78 -1.18 -18.19 -5.61
N ILE A 79 -2.02 -18.08 -4.57
CA ILE A 79 -1.57 -17.93 -3.18
C ILE A 79 -0.75 -19.15 -2.74
N ARG A 80 -1.23 -20.37 -3.03
CA ARG A 80 -0.53 -21.60 -2.64
C ARG A 80 0.85 -21.68 -3.25
N LYS A 81 1.02 -21.34 -4.54
CA LYS A 81 2.33 -21.33 -5.20
C LYS A 81 3.30 -20.38 -4.50
N ALA A 82 2.88 -19.13 -4.24
CA ALA A 82 3.71 -18.14 -3.56
C ALA A 82 4.09 -18.58 -2.14
N VAL A 83 3.14 -19.13 -1.39
CA VAL A 83 3.38 -19.64 -0.01
C VAL A 83 4.35 -20.82 -0.02
N GLN A 84 4.16 -21.80 -0.92
CA GLN A 84 5.03 -22.97 -1.01
C GLN A 84 6.48 -22.58 -1.40
N GLU A 85 6.64 -21.68 -2.35
CA GLU A 85 7.96 -21.18 -2.74
C GLU A 85 8.64 -20.42 -1.58
N ALA A 86 7.90 -19.59 -0.84
CA ALA A 86 8.41 -18.89 0.32
C ALA A 86 8.84 -19.87 1.45
N GLN A 87 8.06 -20.91 1.69
CA GLN A 87 8.39 -21.96 2.65
C GLN A 87 9.65 -22.72 2.24
N TYR A 88 9.77 -23.06 0.96
CA TYR A 88 10.91 -23.75 0.41
C TYR A 88 12.19 -22.91 0.53
N THR A 89 12.15 -21.64 0.13
CA THR A 89 13.32 -20.75 0.17
C THR A 89 13.73 -20.35 1.59
N ALA A 90 12.77 -20.28 2.52
CA ALA A 90 13.03 -19.97 3.94
C ALA A 90 13.37 -21.21 4.79
N GLU A 91 13.16 -22.42 4.26
CA GLU A 91 13.27 -23.69 4.98
C GLU A 91 12.41 -23.73 6.27
N VAL A 92 11.18 -23.21 6.19
CA VAL A 92 10.23 -23.18 7.31
C VAL A 92 8.82 -23.58 6.86
N GLN A 93 8.01 -24.09 7.80
CA GLN A 93 6.58 -24.27 7.59
C GLN A 93 5.82 -23.07 8.11
N LEU A 94 4.93 -22.50 7.30
CA LEU A 94 4.08 -21.38 7.67
C LEU A 94 2.74 -21.89 8.21
N SER A 95 2.41 -21.55 9.46
CA SER A 95 1.07 -21.77 10.03
C SER A 95 0.14 -20.58 9.76
N GLY A 96 0.69 -19.37 9.56
CA GLY A 96 -0.09 -18.19 9.33
C GLY A 96 0.72 -17.06 8.69
N VAL A 97 0.01 -16.03 8.22
CA VAL A 97 0.58 -14.88 7.53
C VAL A 97 -0.08 -13.57 7.96
N TRP A 98 0.64 -12.48 7.87
CA TRP A 98 0.08 -11.13 7.85
C TRP A 98 -0.30 -10.83 6.41
N ALA A 99 -1.60 -10.59 6.14
CA ALA A 99 -2.09 -10.37 4.80
C ALA A 99 -2.27 -8.87 4.51
N ALA A 100 -1.68 -8.39 3.43
CA ALA A 100 -1.99 -7.07 2.93
C ALA A 100 -3.43 -7.04 2.40
N ILE A 101 -4.18 -6.01 2.77
CA ILE A 101 -5.55 -5.80 2.29
C ILE A 101 -5.65 -4.44 1.62
N GLY A 102 -6.19 -4.41 0.41
CA GLY A 102 -6.35 -3.22 -0.41
C GLY A 102 -7.57 -3.33 -1.31
N GLY A 103 -7.50 -2.70 -2.48
CA GLY A 103 -8.53 -2.75 -3.51
C GLY A 103 -9.52 -1.58 -3.44
N LYS A 104 -10.35 -1.48 -4.46
CA LYS A 104 -11.25 -0.34 -4.71
C LYS A 104 -12.30 -0.06 -3.63
N TYR A 105 -12.51 -0.99 -2.71
CA TYR A 105 -13.46 -0.83 -1.61
C TYR A 105 -12.82 -0.33 -0.31
N LEU A 106 -11.51 -0.05 -0.33
CA LEU A 106 -10.85 0.56 0.82
C LEU A 106 -11.21 2.05 0.86
N GLN A 107 -11.74 2.49 2.00
CA GLN A 107 -12.12 3.87 2.28
C GLN A 107 -11.47 4.33 3.58
N SER A 108 -11.38 5.63 3.79
CA SER A 108 -10.86 6.18 5.03
C SER A 108 -11.69 7.36 5.55
N ALA A 109 -11.58 7.60 6.86
CA ALA A 109 -12.08 8.81 7.49
C ALA A 109 -11.23 9.17 8.71
N ASN A 110 -11.13 10.47 8.98
CA ASN A 110 -10.58 10.99 10.23
C ASN A 110 -11.72 11.14 11.24
N CYS A 111 -11.59 10.46 12.39
CA CYS A 111 -12.61 10.42 13.41
C CYS A 111 -12.08 10.95 14.74
N VAL A 112 -12.98 11.52 15.56
CA VAL A 112 -12.65 12.11 16.85
C VAL A 112 -13.57 11.54 17.92
N GLY A 113 -12.98 11.06 19.02
CA GLY A 113 -13.71 10.72 20.24
C GLY A 113 -13.44 11.76 21.30
N GLN A 114 -14.47 12.14 22.06
CA GLN A 114 -14.35 13.17 23.09
C GLN A 114 -14.77 12.63 24.44
N THR A 115 -14.09 13.08 25.49
CA THR A 115 -14.53 12.92 26.88
C THR A 115 -14.43 14.27 27.61
N VAL A 116 -15.41 14.57 28.49
CA VAL A 116 -15.44 15.79 29.27
C VAL A 116 -14.63 15.61 30.53
N LEU A 117 -13.66 16.48 30.77
CA LEU A 117 -12.86 16.50 31.98
C LEU A 117 -13.57 17.36 33.04
N ARG A 118 -13.75 16.82 34.23
CA ARG A 118 -14.48 17.53 35.33
C ARG A 118 -13.53 18.40 36.15
N GLY A 119 -12.68 19.19 35.46
CA GLY A 119 -11.77 20.13 36.11
C GLY A 119 -10.55 19.52 36.80
N GLN A 120 -10.28 18.26 36.53
CA GLN A 120 -9.13 17.51 37.02
C GLN A 120 -8.11 17.28 35.92
N GLU A 121 -6.94 16.82 36.28
CA GLU A 121 -5.93 16.35 35.35
C GLU A 121 -6.46 15.15 34.57
N VAL A 122 -6.05 15.03 33.29
CA VAL A 122 -6.36 13.88 32.46
C VAL A 122 -5.87 12.60 33.12
N SER A 123 -6.79 11.72 33.43
CA SER A 123 -6.52 10.39 33.99
C SER A 123 -6.35 9.33 32.88
N ARG A 124 -5.96 8.11 33.29
CA ARG A 124 -5.93 6.96 32.35
C ARG A 124 -7.33 6.60 31.88
N GLU A 125 -8.32 6.67 32.74
CA GLU A 125 -9.72 6.38 32.44
C GLU A 125 -10.27 7.35 31.38
N ASP A 126 -9.90 8.65 31.45
CA ASP A 126 -10.28 9.64 30.45
C ASP A 126 -9.68 9.33 29.07
N VAL A 127 -8.45 8.86 29.03
CA VAL A 127 -7.79 8.42 27.79
C VAL A 127 -8.52 7.23 27.19
N GLU A 128 -8.77 6.18 27.98
CA GLU A 128 -9.50 4.98 27.52
C GLU A 128 -10.92 5.32 27.05
N GLN A 129 -11.59 6.24 27.72
CA GLN A 129 -12.92 6.69 27.33
C GLN A 129 -12.89 7.48 26.02
N ALA A 130 -11.94 8.39 25.83
CA ALA A 130 -11.78 9.14 24.59
C ALA A 130 -11.45 8.23 23.40
N GLU A 131 -10.55 7.24 23.60
CA GLU A 131 -10.22 6.21 22.60
C GLU A 131 -11.44 5.35 22.25
N SER A 132 -12.21 4.93 23.24
CA SER A 132 -13.45 4.17 23.04
C SER A 132 -14.46 4.96 22.22
N ASN A 133 -14.63 6.25 22.53
CA ASN A 133 -15.52 7.14 21.79
C ASN A 133 -15.04 7.37 20.35
N ALA A 134 -13.72 7.48 20.11
CA ALA A 134 -13.14 7.57 18.77
C ALA A 134 -13.41 6.30 17.95
N ARG A 135 -13.29 5.12 18.57
CA ARG A 135 -13.65 3.84 17.94
C ARG A 135 -15.13 3.78 17.57
N LEU A 136 -16.01 4.22 18.46
CA LEU A 136 -17.45 4.26 18.19
C LEU A 136 -17.78 5.27 17.07
N ALA A 137 -17.12 6.42 17.04
CA ALA A 137 -17.26 7.39 15.95
C ALA A 137 -16.84 6.78 14.60
N ALA A 138 -15.70 6.09 14.58
CA ALA A 138 -15.23 5.39 13.39
C ALA A 138 -16.20 4.30 12.92
N MET A 139 -16.77 3.50 13.82
CA MET A 139 -17.76 2.48 13.47
C MET A 139 -19.03 3.09 12.86
N ARG A 140 -19.45 4.26 13.32
CA ARG A 140 -20.64 4.97 12.78
C ARG A 140 -20.35 5.55 11.38
N GLU A 141 -19.15 6.11 11.18
CA GLU A 141 -18.74 6.70 9.91
C GLU A 141 -18.64 5.65 8.81
N GLY A 142 -18.24 4.42 9.14
CA GLY A 142 -18.06 3.31 8.19
C GLY A 142 -19.34 2.84 7.51
N LYS A 143 -20.55 3.30 7.90
CA LYS A 143 -21.86 3.04 7.23
C LYS A 143 -22.06 1.59 6.74
N GLY A 144 -21.74 0.62 7.58
CA GLY A 144 -21.88 -0.82 7.25
C GLY A 144 -20.62 -1.48 6.67
N SER A 145 -19.57 -0.73 6.40
CA SER A 145 -18.24 -1.25 6.10
C SER A 145 -17.56 -1.77 7.38
N THR A 146 -16.64 -2.70 7.23
CA THR A 146 -15.84 -3.21 8.36
C THR A 146 -14.64 -2.30 8.59
N VAL A 147 -14.39 -1.91 9.84
CA VAL A 147 -13.13 -1.25 10.22
C VAL A 147 -12.00 -2.27 10.09
N ILE A 148 -11.08 -2.01 9.17
CA ILE A 148 -9.88 -2.83 8.94
C ILE A 148 -8.79 -2.43 9.93
N LYS A 149 -8.57 -1.11 10.07
CA LYS A 149 -7.55 -0.57 10.96
C LYS A 149 -7.96 0.79 11.52
N LEU A 150 -7.58 1.02 12.77
CA LEU A 150 -7.60 2.33 13.39
C LEU A 150 -6.16 2.77 13.65
N ILE A 151 -5.77 3.90 13.08
CA ILE A 151 -4.43 4.47 13.23
C ILE A 151 -4.55 5.64 14.19
N PRO A 152 -3.97 5.56 15.40
CA PRO A 152 -3.97 6.66 16.34
C PRO A 152 -3.26 7.90 15.79
N GLN A 153 -3.87 9.07 16.01
CA GLN A 153 -3.35 10.37 15.53
C GLN A 153 -2.95 11.30 16.67
N GLY A 154 -3.09 10.86 17.94
CA GLY A 154 -2.81 11.63 19.11
C GLY A 154 -4.05 12.18 19.80
N PHE A 155 -3.83 13.06 20.78
CA PHE A 155 -4.86 13.64 21.61
C PHE A 155 -4.76 15.16 21.58
N ARG A 156 -5.91 15.83 21.79
CA ARG A 156 -5.94 17.25 22.07
C ARG A 156 -6.61 17.50 23.41
N CYS A 157 -5.93 18.27 24.26
CA CYS A 157 -6.46 18.78 25.53
C CYS A 157 -6.34 20.30 25.51
N GLY A 158 -7.48 21.01 25.44
CA GLY A 158 -7.47 22.44 25.14
C GLY A 158 -6.80 22.72 23.79
N ASP A 159 -5.78 23.58 23.78
CA ASP A 159 -5.02 23.94 22.57
C ASP A 159 -3.79 23.05 22.33
N VAL A 160 -3.53 22.08 23.20
CA VAL A 160 -2.31 21.24 23.16
C VAL A 160 -2.61 19.93 22.43
N MET A 161 -1.89 19.68 21.32
CA MET A 161 -1.81 18.37 20.68
C MET A 161 -0.65 17.57 21.25
N THR A 162 -0.89 16.32 21.64
CA THR A 162 0.12 15.47 22.26
C THR A 162 -0.17 13.97 22.05
N ALA A 163 0.88 13.15 22.11
CA ALA A 163 0.75 11.70 22.19
C ALA A 163 0.58 11.21 23.66
N ARG A 164 0.82 12.07 24.64
CA ARG A 164 0.82 11.73 26.08
C ARG A 164 0.00 12.76 26.86
N PRO A 165 -1.33 12.61 26.91
CA PRO A 165 -2.19 13.63 27.51
C PRO A 165 -2.32 13.53 29.03
N ILE A 166 -1.90 12.42 29.66
CA ILE A 166 -2.06 12.19 31.11
C ILE A 166 -1.38 13.29 31.89
N GLY A 167 -2.08 13.88 32.88
CA GLY A 167 -1.63 14.97 33.71
C GLY A 167 -1.89 16.38 33.13
N LEU A 168 -2.37 16.49 31.87
CA LEU A 168 -2.80 17.79 31.34
C LEU A 168 -4.13 18.20 31.95
N VAL A 169 -4.37 19.51 32.04
CA VAL A 169 -5.62 20.11 32.53
C VAL A 169 -6.36 20.76 31.35
N GLY A 170 -7.63 20.53 31.25
CA GLY A 170 -8.49 21.13 30.20
C GLY A 170 -9.94 20.81 30.38
N PRO A 171 -10.82 21.40 29.57
CA PRO A 171 -12.28 21.18 29.65
C PRO A 171 -12.70 19.80 29.08
N LYS A 172 -11.94 19.30 28.09
CA LYS A 172 -12.19 18.02 27.42
C LYS A 172 -10.89 17.41 26.90
N LEU A 173 -10.91 16.09 26.73
CA LEU A 173 -9.90 15.33 26.00
C LEU A 173 -10.51 14.84 24.69
N GLU A 174 -9.84 15.05 23.58
CA GLU A 174 -10.20 14.57 22.26
C GLU A 174 -9.14 13.57 21.78
N ALA A 175 -9.55 12.35 21.40
CA ALA A 175 -8.71 11.34 20.79
C ALA A 175 -8.97 11.33 19.27
N TYR A 176 -7.92 11.48 18.48
CA TYR A 176 -7.98 11.50 17.02
C TYR A 176 -7.55 10.14 16.47
N VAL A 177 -8.29 9.61 15.52
CA VAL A 177 -7.96 8.35 14.82
C VAL A 177 -8.20 8.50 13.33
N HIS A 178 -7.32 7.92 12.52
CA HIS A 178 -7.56 7.68 11.10
C HIS A 178 -8.08 6.25 10.95
N ALA A 179 -9.30 6.10 10.47
CA ALA A 179 -9.96 4.82 10.30
C ALA A 179 -9.91 4.38 8.85
N LEU A 180 -9.53 3.14 8.63
CA LEU A 180 -9.55 2.48 7.32
C LEU A 180 -10.64 1.42 7.31
N TYR A 181 -11.50 1.49 6.31
CA TYR A 181 -12.67 0.64 6.14
C TYR A 181 -12.54 -0.22 4.90
N GLY A 182 -13.16 -1.39 4.93
CA GLY A 182 -13.21 -2.27 3.78
C GLY A 182 -14.52 -3.04 3.70
N SER A 183 -14.76 -3.67 2.58
CA SER A 183 -15.87 -4.59 2.41
C SER A 183 -15.63 -5.86 3.23
N LYS A 184 -16.55 -6.17 4.15
CA LYS A 184 -16.51 -7.41 4.94
C LYS A 184 -16.47 -8.64 4.04
N THR A 185 -17.32 -8.65 3.01
CA THR A 185 -17.40 -9.77 2.07
C THR A 185 -16.06 -9.99 1.35
N ASN A 186 -15.39 -8.90 0.92
CA ASN A 186 -14.09 -9.02 0.28
C ASN A 186 -13.02 -9.55 1.23
N ALA A 187 -12.98 -9.04 2.47
CA ALA A 187 -12.06 -9.53 3.50
C ALA A 187 -12.32 -11.02 3.83
N ASP A 188 -13.58 -11.43 3.95
CA ASP A 188 -13.96 -12.83 4.21
C ASP A 188 -13.60 -13.75 3.06
N ASN A 189 -13.80 -13.32 1.79
CA ASN A 189 -13.39 -14.09 0.62
C ASN A 189 -11.88 -14.25 0.56
N LEU A 190 -11.13 -13.17 0.78
CA LEU A 190 -9.68 -13.21 0.83
C LEU A 190 -9.17 -14.17 1.92
N LYS A 191 -9.74 -14.08 3.13
CA LYS A 191 -9.43 -14.99 4.24
C LYS A 191 -9.63 -16.45 3.85
N ARG A 192 -10.77 -16.77 3.23
CA ARG A 192 -11.08 -18.14 2.79
C ARG A 192 -10.09 -18.65 1.74
N CYS A 193 -9.66 -17.78 0.80
CA CYS A 193 -8.64 -18.15 -0.19
C CYS A 193 -7.30 -18.47 0.48
N ILE A 194 -6.86 -17.64 1.43
CA ILE A 194 -5.62 -17.84 2.19
C ILE A 194 -5.68 -19.14 2.99
N GLN A 195 -6.78 -19.39 3.71
CA GLN A 195 -6.97 -20.63 4.49
C GLN A 195 -6.97 -21.88 3.60
N ARG A 196 -7.66 -21.84 2.44
CA ARG A 196 -7.64 -22.94 1.46
C ARG A 196 -6.27 -23.14 0.80
N ALA A 197 -5.42 -22.11 0.79
CA ALA A 197 -4.04 -22.24 0.35
C ALA A 197 -3.13 -22.92 1.38
N GLY A 198 -3.61 -23.10 2.63
CA GLY A 198 -2.94 -23.88 3.68
C GLY A 198 -2.32 -23.06 4.81
N VAL A 199 -2.62 -21.77 4.91
CA VAL A 199 -2.12 -20.87 5.98
C VAL A 199 -3.24 -20.04 6.58
N GLU A 200 -3.13 -19.69 7.87
CA GLU A 200 -4.09 -18.83 8.55
C GLU A 200 -3.77 -17.35 8.41
N VAL A 201 -4.80 -16.51 8.44
CA VAL A 201 -4.60 -15.05 8.52
C VAL A 201 -4.44 -14.64 9.97
N ILE A 202 -3.23 -14.21 10.35
CA ILE A 202 -2.93 -13.72 11.70
C ILE A 202 -3.52 -12.32 11.88
N ASN A 203 -3.31 -11.45 10.89
CA ASN A 203 -3.82 -10.08 10.90
C ASN A 203 -3.88 -9.51 9.48
N TYR A 204 -4.65 -8.45 9.30
CA TYR A 204 -4.67 -7.66 8.09
C TYR A 204 -3.88 -6.37 8.27
N GLU A 205 -3.14 -6.00 7.21
CA GLU A 205 -2.46 -4.71 7.13
C GLU A 205 -2.95 -3.96 5.88
N PRO A 206 -3.54 -2.76 6.01
CA PRO A 206 -3.94 -1.98 4.85
C PRO A 206 -2.75 -1.65 3.97
N HIS A 207 -2.85 -1.99 2.68
CA HIS A 207 -1.78 -1.82 1.71
C HIS A 207 -1.20 -0.39 1.67
N PRO A 208 -2.00 0.72 1.60
CA PRO A 208 -1.45 2.08 1.57
C PRO A 208 -0.68 2.42 2.84
N TRP A 209 -1.12 1.94 4.01
CA TRP A 209 -0.40 2.15 5.27
C TRP A 209 0.92 1.39 5.30
N ALA A 210 0.91 0.12 4.90
CA ALA A 210 2.12 -0.71 4.82
C ALA A 210 3.15 -0.10 3.85
N ALA A 211 2.71 0.37 2.68
CA ALA A 211 3.55 1.05 1.70
C ALA A 211 4.20 2.31 2.29
N ALA A 212 3.42 3.17 2.98
CA ALA A 212 3.96 4.37 3.61
C ALA A 212 5.02 4.05 4.67
N GLN A 213 4.79 3.03 5.51
CA GLN A 213 5.76 2.61 6.51
C GLN A 213 7.05 2.08 5.88
N ALA A 214 6.97 1.45 4.71
CA ALA A 214 8.12 0.88 4.02
C ALA A 214 8.97 1.94 3.29
N VAL A 215 8.34 3.00 2.74
CA VAL A 215 9.04 3.91 1.81
C VAL A 215 9.33 5.30 2.38
N LEU A 216 8.69 5.70 3.49
CA LEU A 216 8.88 7.02 4.11
C LEU A 216 9.81 6.95 5.32
N SER A 217 10.77 7.86 5.38
CA SER A 217 11.51 8.17 6.61
C SER A 217 10.64 8.94 7.61
N GLU A 218 11.02 8.96 8.89
CA GLU A 218 10.30 9.70 9.92
C GLU A 218 10.27 11.21 9.64
N THR A 219 11.34 11.75 9.03
CA THR A 219 11.39 13.15 8.59
C THR A 219 10.36 13.43 7.51
N GLU A 220 10.24 12.56 6.50
CA GLU A 220 9.25 12.72 5.43
C GLU A 220 7.81 12.62 5.94
N LYS A 221 7.54 11.70 6.89
CA LYS A 221 6.25 11.60 7.58
C LYS A 221 5.88 12.87 8.34
N THR A 222 6.87 13.58 8.85
CA THR A 222 6.67 14.82 9.62
C THR A 222 6.54 16.04 8.71
N CYS A 223 7.42 16.16 7.69
CA CYS A 223 7.44 17.32 6.80
C CYS A 223 6.27 17.36 5.81
N GLY A 224 5.67 16.23 5.52
CA GLY A 224 4.56 16.11 4.57
C GLY A 224 4.93 15.33 3.32
N ALA A 225 4.36 14.13 3.17
CA ALA A 225 4.59 13.29 2.01
C ALA A 225 3.31 12.57 1.56
N ALA A 226 3.12 12.48 0.25
CA ALA A 226 2.15 11.59 -0.37
C ALA A 226 2.86 10.37 -0.94
N VAL A 227 2.44 9.17 -0.55
CA VAL A 227 2.84 7.93 -1.21
C VAL A 227 1.77 7.54 -2.20
N ILE A 228 2.14 7.39 -3.46
CA ILE A 228 1.28 6.91 -4.54
C ILE A 228 1.84 5.56 -4.98
N ASP A 229 1.13 4.49 -4.62
CA ASP A 229 1.50 3.12 -4.94
C ASP A 229 0.72 2.65 -6.16
N ILE A 230 1.42 2.58 -7.30
CA ILE A 230 0.85 2.28 -8.61
C ILE A 230 0.92 0.79 -8.86
N GLY A 231 -0.16 0.08 -8.51
CA GLY A 231 -0.33 -1.35 -8.82
C GLY A 231 -0.75 -1.60 -10.27
N ALA A 232 -1.09 -2.84 -10.59
CA ALA A 232 -1.55 -3.20 -11.94
C ALA A 232 -2.93 -2.59 -12.26
N GLN A 233 -3.94 -2.84 -11.45
CA GLN A 233 -5.30 -2.34 -11.67
C GLN A 233 -5.75 -1.29 -10.65
N THR A 234 -5.06 -1.16 -9.54
CA THR A 234 -5.39 -0.18 -8.50
C THR A 234 -4.19 0.67 -8.17
N THR A 235 -4.46 1.90 -7.76
CA THR A 235 -3.46 2.76 -7.13
C THR A 235 -3.98 3.21 -5.79
N SER A 236 -3.14 3.06 -4.78
CA SER A 236 -3.40 3.60 -3.46
C SER A 236 -2.62 4.89 -3.22
N ILE A 237 -3.24 5.80 -2.50
CA ILE A 237 -2.61 7.04 -2.07
C ILE A 237 -2.79 7.21 -0.55
N ILE A 238 -1.72 7.62 0.11
CA ILE A 238 -1.74 8.01 1.52
C ILE A 238 -0.91 9.27 1.70
N VAL A 239 -1.46 10.24 2.42
CA VAL A 239 -0.77 11.49 2.78
C VAL A 239 -0.45 11.48 4.25
N MET A 240 0.80 11.69 4.58
CA MET A 240 1.27 11.86 5.95
C MET A 240 1.88 13.24 6.13
N ALA A 241 1.54 13.91 7.22
CA ALA A 241 2.14 15.18 7.64
C ALA A 241 2.07 15.30 9.16
N GLU A 242 3.03 15.99 9.76
CA GLU A 242 3.14 16.13 11.22
C GLU A 242 3.15 14.78 11.96
N GLY A 243 3.68 13.73 11.31
CA GLY A 243 3.69 12.36 11.83
C GLY A 243 2.34 11.67 11.85
N ARG A 244 1.31 12.24 11.20
CA ARG A 244 -0.09 11.76 11.19
C ARG A 244 -0.57 11.47 9.77
N VAL A 245 -1.54 10.57 9.63
CA VAL A 245 -2.21 10.33 8.35
C VAL A 245 -3.27 11.41 8.14
N GLN A 246 -3.14 12.17 7.08
CA GLN A 246 -4.10 13.21 6.69
C GLN A 246 -5.21 12.65 5.79
N PHE A 247 -4.84 11.76 4.86
CA PHE A 247 -5.75 11.22 3.85
C PHE A 247 -5.29 9.85 3.38
N THR A 248 -6.23 8.97 3.04
CA THR A 248 -5.97 7.70 2.36
C THR A 248 -7.10 7.39 1.39
N ASP A 249 -6.78 6.95 0.18
CA ASP A 249 -7.75 6.52 -0.81
C ASP A 249 -7.18 5.43 -1.71
N VAL A 250 -8.06 4.68 -2.38
CA VAL A 250 -7.67 3.67 -3.39
C VAL A 250 -8.59 3.80 -4.60
N ARG A 251 -7.98 3.91 -5.78
CA ARG A 251 -8.70 4.03 -7.05
C ARG A 251 -8.43 2.84 -7.97
N PRO A 252 -9.43 2.42 -8.78
CA PRO A 252 -9.25 1.38 -9.78
C PRO A 252 -8.55 1.91 -11.04
N TRP A 253 -7.47 2.66 -10.86
CA TRP A 253 -6.65 3.29 -11.92
C TRP A 253 -5.20 2.88 -11.73
N GLY A 254 -4.88 1.65 -12.07
CA GLY A 254 -3.52 1.14 -12.01
C GLY A 254 -2.77 1.29 -13.33
N ALA A 255 -1.56 0.73 -13.42
CA ALA A 255 -0.70 0.81 -14.59
C ALA A 255 -1.27 0.15 -15.86
N GLU A 256 -2.31 -0.69 -15.73
CA GLU A 256 -2.99 -1.30 -16.87
C GLU A 256 -3.68 -0.27 -17.79
N ILE A 257 -4.03 0.91 -17.29
CA ILE A 257 -4.61 1.96 -18.14
C ILE A 257 -3.62 2.41 -19.24
N PHE A 258 -2.32 2.46 -18.93
CA PHE A 258 -1.27 2.75 -19.91
C PHE A 258 -1.18 1.67 -20.98
N THR A 259 -1.32 0.40 -20.56
CA THR A 259 -1.34 -0.77 -21.46
C THR A 259 -2.53 -0.72 -22.40
N ARG A 260 -3.72 -0.41 -21.88
CA ARG A 260 -4.95 -0.29 -22.67
C ARG A 260 -4.86 0.81 -23.71
N ASP A 261 -4.27 1.96 -23.37
CA ASP A 261 -4.07 3.04 -24.33
C ASP A 261 -3.11 2.64 -25.44
N LEU A 262 -1.99 1.99 -25.10
CA LEU A 262 -1.07 1.46 -26.10
C LEU A 262 -1.75 0.42 -27.01
N ALA A 263 -2.49 -0.51 -26.43
CA ALA A 263 -3.24 -1.52 -27.21
C ALA A 263 -4.21 -0.88 -28.20
N MET A 264 -4.93 0.17 -27.75
CA MET A 264 -5.89 0.90 -28.58
C MET A 264 -5.20 1.69 -29.70
N VAL A 265 -4.15 2.45 -29.36
CA VAL A 265 -3.46 3.33 -30.30
C VAL A 265 -2.67 2.55 -31.35
N LEU A 266 -2.07 1.42 -30.94
CA LEU A 266 -1.24 0.59 -31.83
C LEU A 266 -2.04 -0.52 -32.53
N GLY A 267 -3.29 -0.79 -32.10
CA GLY A 267 -4.13 -1.87 -32.65
C GLY A 267 -3.58 -3.26 -32.35
N ILE A 268 -3.10 -3.50 -31.12
CA ILE A 268 -2.46 -4.74 -30.69
C ILE A 268 -3.16 -5.36 -29.47
N SER A 269 -2.80 -6.59 -29.12
CA SER A 269 -3.34 -7.24 -27.92
C SER A 269 -2.87 -6.56 -26.63
N LEU A 270 -3.58 -6.78 -25.53
CA LEU A 270 -3.15 -6.25 -24.21
C LEU A 270 -1.83 -6.86 -23.76
N GLU A 271 -1.60 -8.13 -24.06
CA GLU A 271 -0.36 -8.82 -23.73
C GLU A 271 0.83 -8.19 -24.47
N GLU A 272 0.69 -7.99 -25.78
CA GLU A 272 1.71 -7.35 -26.61
C GLU A 272 1.97 -5.89 -26.17
N ALA A 273 0.92 -5.14 -25.82
CA ALA A 273 1.03 -3.78 -25.30
C ALA A 273 1.71 -3.74 -23.94
N GLU A 274 1.45 -4.70 -23.05
CA GLU A 274 2.10 -4.79 -21.74
C GLU A 274 3.60 -5.08 -21.88
N GLU A 275 3.98 -6.03 -22.73
CA GLU A 275 5.38 -6.33 -23.00
C GLU A 275 6.10 -5.13 -23.64
N LEU A 276 5.46 -4.46 -24.59
CA LEU A 276 6.00 -3.26 -25.24
C LEU A 276 6.20 -2.11 -24.24
N LYS A 277 5.21 -1.91 -23.34
CA LYS A 277 5.31 -0.93 -22.25
C LYS A 277 6.47 -1.26 -21.30
N ARG A 278 6.64 -2.50 -20.90
CA ARG A 278 7.70 -2.93 -19.98
C ARG A 278 9.09 -2.82 -20.58
N ASN A 279 9.24 -3.20 -21.85
CA ASN A 279 10.55 -3.29 -22.51
C ASN A 279 11.01 -1.97 -23.12
N SER A 280 10.07 -1.14 -23.62
CA SER A 280 10.37 0.04 -24.41
C SER A 280 9.60 1.29 -23.99
N GLY A 281 8.82 1.22 -22.91
CA GLY A 281 8.00 2.34 -22.43
C GLY A 281 8.85 3.49 -21.93
N GLU A 282 8.39 4.72 -22.21
CA GLU A 282 9.03 5.97 -21.79
C GLU A 282 7.98 7.07 -21.74
N CYS A 283 7.99 7.90 -20.69
CA CYS A 283 7.08 9.04 -20.53
C CYS A 283 7.73 10.40 -20.85
N ARG A 284 9.04 10.48 -21.10
CA ARG A 284 9.74 11.74 -21.44
C ARG A 284 9.74 11.98 -22.93
N LEU A 285 9.00 12.99 -23.36
CA LEU A 285 8.97 13.42 -24.78
C LEU A 285 10.36 13.85 -25.31
N SER A 286 11.25 14.30 -24.43
CA SER A 286 12.62 14.68 -24.80
C SER A 286 13.51 13.50 -25.21
N GLN A 287 13.10 12.28 -24.95
CA GLN A 287 13.82 11.05 -25.32
C GLN A 287 13.38 10.49 -26.68
N VAL A 288 12.54 11.22 -27.40
CA VAL A 288 12.07 10.80 -28.72
C VAL A 288 13.05 11.26 -29.80
N ILE A 289 13.52 10.32 -30.63
CA ILE A 289 14.28 10.59 -31.83
C ILE A 289 13.36 10.42 -33.04
N ALA A 290 13.32 11.40 -33.92
CA ALA A 290 12.46 11.39 -35.10
C ALA A 290 12.80 10.18 -36.00
N GLY A 291 11.77 9.38 -36.35
CA GLY A 291 11.94 8.20 -37.20
C GLY A 291 12.45 6.97 -36.48
N GLU A 292 12.68 7.02 -35.17
CA GLU A 292 13.04 5.83 -34.38
C GLU A 292 11.89 4.83 -34.32
N VAL A 293 12.21 3.54 -34.48
CA VAL A 293 11.26 2.43 -34.39
C VAL A 293 11.69 1.46 -33.30
N VAL A 294 10.72 0.89 -32.62
CA VAL A 294 10.90 -0.19 -31.67
C VAL A 294 10.56 -1.49 -32.37
N GLN A 295 11.52 -2.40 -32.41
CA GLN A 295 11.32 -3.76 -32.91
C GLN A 295 10.74 -4.61 -31.81
N PHE A 296 9.66 -5.29 -32.07
CA PHE A 296 8.99 -6.20 -31.14
C PHE A 296 8.88 -7.59 -31.75
N GLU A 297 9.39 -8.58 -31.03
CA GLU A 297 9.32 -9.98 -31.43
C GLU A 297 8.21 -10.66 -30.65
N SER A 298 7.06 -10.87 -31.29
CA SER A 298 5.97 -11.65 -30.69
C SER A 298 6.32 -13.15 -30.77
N HIS A 299 6.02 -13.90 -29.71
CA HIS A 299 6.25 -15.36 -29.64
C HIS A 299 5.59 -16.07 -30.83
N GLY A 300 6.40 -16.50 -31.79
CA GLY A 300 5.97 -17.27 -32.98
C GLY A 300 5.36 -16.46 -34.13
N ALA A 301 5.41 -15.11 -34.10
CA ALA A 301 4.97 -14.23 -35.18
C ALA A 301 6.15 -13.45 -35.79
N LEU A 302 5.90 -12.86 -36.98
CA LEU A 302 6.86 -11.97 -37.62
C LEU A 302 7.15 -10.76 -36.71
N SER A 303 8.41 -10.36 -36.64
CA SER A 303 8.84 -9.14 -35.96
C SER A 303 8.07 -7.93 -36.49
N ARG A 304 7.51 -7.12 -35.59
CA ARG A 304 6.77 -5.90 -35.92
C ARG A 304 7.58 -4.67 -35.53
N LEU A 305 7.41 -3.61 -36.28
CA LEU A 305 8.04 -2.31 -36.02
C LEU A 305 6.98 -1.30 -35.57
N TYR A 306 7.20 -0.69 -34.43
CA TYR A 306 6.32 0.36 -33.89
C TYR A 306 7.05 1.69 -33.82
N SER A 307 6.33 2.78 -34.11
CA SER A 307 6.87 4.12 -33.96
C SER A 307 7.14 4.41 -32.48
N ARG A 308 8.42 4.67 -32.14
CA ARG A 308 8.79 5.07 -30.78
C ARG A 308 8.14 6.39 -30.37
N ASP A 309 8.02 7.34 -31.32
CA ASP A 309 7.34 8.63 -31.11
C ASP A 309 5.88 8.43 -30.67
N LEU A 310 5.14 7.55 -31.36
CA LEU A 310 3.75 7.26 -31.02
C LEU A 310 3.62 6.60 -29.65
N LEU A 311 4.49 5.63 -29.34
CA LEU A 311 4.53 4.95 -28.06
C LEU A 311 4.79 5.93 -26.90
N VAL A 312 5.82 6.76 -27.01
CA VAL A 312 6.19 7.72 -25.96
C VAL A 312 5.11 8.79 -25.79
N LYS A 313 4.56 9.34 -26.89
CA LYS A 313 3.48 10.34 -26.82
C LYS A 313 2.23 9.77 -26.14
N THR A 314 1.87 8.52 -26.41
CA THR A 314 0.72 7.86 -25.78
C THR A 314 0.93 7.72 -24.27
N LEU A 315 2.11 7.22 -23.87
CA LEU A 315 2.42 7.02 -22.45
C LEU A 315 2.56 8.36 -21.70
N ALA A 316 3.21 9.38 -22.32
CA ALA A 316 3.36 10.69 -21.72
C ALA A 316 2.01 11.40 -21.51
N ALA A 317 1.12 11.35 -22.50
CA ALA A 317 -0.22 11.94 -22.39
C ALA A 317 -1.03 11.26 -21.29
N ARG A 318 -0.98 9.93 -21.21
CA ARG A 318 -1.65 9.19 -20.12
C ARG A 318 -1.04 9.51 -18.76
N ALA A 319 0.28 9.63 -18.64
CA ALA A 319 0.94 9.97 -17.39
C ALA A 319 0.53 11.38 -16.90
N GLN A 320 0.43 12.35 -17.80
CA GLN A 320 -0.03 13.68 -17.47
C GLN A 320 -1.47 13.66 -16.94
N GLU A 321 -2.41 13.03 -17.65
CA GLU A 321 -3.80 12.90 -17.21
C GLU A 321 -3.90 12.15 -15.87
N TYR A 322 -3.13 11.09 -15.73
CA TYR A 322 -3.08 10.28 -14.52
C TYR A 322 -2.73 11.10 -13.28
N PHE A 323 -1.64 11.85 -13.32
CA PHE A 323 -1.23 12.69 -12.18
C PHE A 323 -2.11 13.93 -12.00
N HIS A 324 -2.71 14.44 -13.08
CA HIS A 324 -3.73 15.49 -12.97
C HIS A 324 -4.93 15.02 -12.11
N LEU A 325 -5.43 13.81 -12.36
CA LEU A 325 -6.53 13.23 -11.58
C LEU A 325 -6.15 13.04 -10.10
N TYR A 326 -4.93 12.58 -9.80
CA TYR A 326 -4.48 12.44 -8.40
C TYR A 326 -4.22 13.79 -7.73
N ARG A 327 -3.71 14.76 -8.45
CA ARG A 327 -3.61 16.15 -7.95
C ARG A 327 -4.98 16.69 -7.57
N GLN A 328 -5.96 16.55 -8.46
CA GLN A 328 -7.33 17.01 -8.21
C GLN A 328 -7.97 16.27 -7.02
N LEU A 329 -7.79 14.95 -6.93
CA LEU A 329 -8.24 14.14 -5.79
C LEU A 329 -7.70 14.69 -4.45
N LEU A 330 -6.41 15.02 -4.39
CA LEU A 330 -5.79 15.58 -3.19
C LEU A 330 -6.29 16.99 -2.86
N ILE A 331 -6.56 17.82 -3.86
CA ILE A 331 -7.15 19.15 -3.68
C ILE A 331 -8.57 19.04 -3.12
N ASP A 332 -9.41 18.20 -3.72
CA ASP A 332 -10.79 17.96 -3.29
C ASP A 332 -10.86 17.41 -1.85
N ALA A 333 -9.91 16.56 -1.49
CA ALA A 333 -9.73 16.03 -0.14
C ALA A 333 -9.09 17.02 0.84
N ARG A 334 -8.69 18.22 0.40
CA ARG A 334 -7.92 19.21 1.18
C ARG A 334 -6.62 18.66 1.77
N ALA A 335 -6.04 17.69 1.10
CA ALA A 335 -4.80 17.03 1.51
C ALA A 335 -3.57 17.53 0.75
N PHE A 336 -3.77 18.24 -0.37
CA PHE A 336 -2.68 18.67 -1.25
C PHE A 336 -1.70 19.65 -0.59
N ASP A 337 -2.20 20.54 0.27
CA ASP A 337 -1.38 21.54 0.95
C ASP A 337 -0.46 20.92 2.03
N HIS A 338 -0.75 19.70 2.46
CA HIS A 338 0.11 18.94 3.36
C HIS A 338 1.25 18.19 2.64
N VAL A 339 1.30 18.23 1.31
CA VAL A 339 2.28 17.46 0.52
C VAL A 339 3.46 18.34 0.12
N GLU A 340 4.64 18.02 0.62
CA GLU A 340 5.92 18.60 0.20
C GLU A 340 6.70 17.67 -0.74
N LEU A 341 6.47 16.37 -0.61
CA LEU A 341 7.12 15.32 -1.37
C LEU A 341 6.09 14.29 -1.85
N VAL A 342 6.23 13.86 -3.10
CA VAL A 342 5.51 12.70 -3.63
C VAL A 342 6.48 11.53 -3.77
N VAL A 343 6.12 10.40 -3.22
CA VAL A 343 6.88 9.15 -3.35
C VAL A 343 6.07 8.17 -4.17
N LEU A 344 6.58 7.82 -5.34
CA LEU A 344 5.98 6.80 -6.20
C LEU A 344 6.54 5.43 -5.85
N THR A 345 5.69 4.43 -5.73
CA THR A 345 6.07 3.03 -5.51
C THR A 345 5.15 2.11 -6.29
N GLY A 346 5.33 0.80 -6.16
CA GLY A 346 4.58 -0.19 -6.94
C GLY A 346 5.16 -0.45 -8.33
N GLY A 347 4.62 -1.45 -9.02
CA GLY A 347 5.11 -1.86 -10.35
C GLY A 347 5.00 -0.77 -11.42
N GLY A 348 3.95 0.04 -11.37
CA GLY A 348 3.74 1.14 -12.31
C GLY A 348 4.73 2.29 -12.15
N ALA A 349 5.31 2.47 -10.97
CA ALA A 349 6.35 3.47 -10.73
C ALA A 349 7.70 3.17 -11.44
N MET A 350 7.84 1.95 -11.96
CA MET A 350 9.04 1.53 -12.72
C MET A 350 9.01 2.00 -14.18
N LEU A 351 7.91 2.56 -14.67
CA LEU A 351 7.83 3.10 -16.03
C LEU A 351 8.79 4.28 -16.16
N PRO A 352 9.77 4.22 -17.09
CA PRO A 352 10.72 5.30 -17.30
C PRO A 352 10.04 6.65 -17.54
N GLY A 353 10.52 7.71 -16.89
CA GLY A 353 9.98 9.07 -17.01
C GLY A 353 8.70 9.33 -16.21
N ILE A 354 8.12 8.34 -15.53
CA ILE A 354 6.87 8.51 -14.77
C ILE A 354 7.03 9.52 -13.61
N ALA A 355 8.21 9.55 -12.97
CA ALA A 355 8.49 10.49 -11.89
C ALA A 355 8.61 11.93 -12.41
N ASP A 356 9.16 12.12 -13.62
CA ASP A 356 9.25 13.42 -14.25
C ASP A 356 7.85 13.95 -14.60
N ALA A 357 6.98 13.08 -15.15
CA ALA A 357 5.58 13.40 -15.43
C ALA A 357 4.81 13.78 -14.15
N ALA A 358 5.02 13.03 -13.07
CA ALA A 358 4.43 13.33 -11.78
C ALA A 358 4.90 14.67 -11.23
N ALA A 359 6.19 14.97 -11.30
CA ALA A 359 6.76 16.23 -10.82
C ALA A 359 6.21 17.44 -11.60
N ALA A 360 6.11 17.30 -12.92
CA ALA A 360 5.58 18.34 -13.80
C ALA A 360 4.11 18.65 -13.50
N GLU A 361 3.26 17.62 -13.36
CA GLU A 361 1.82 17.81 -13.19
C GLU A 361 1.44 18.19 -11.75
N MET A 362 2.07 17.58 -10.75
CA MET A 362 1.77 17.87 -9.36
C MET A 362 2.47 19.13 -8.82
N GLY A 363 3.51 19.63 -9.48
CA GLY A 363 4.27 20.80 -9.00
C GLY A 363 4.97 20.57 -7.67
N LYS A 364 5.29 19.32 -7.33
CA LYS A 364 5.93 18.90 -6.09
C LYS A 364 7.21 18.13 -6.40
N ARG A 365 8.10 18.02 -5.42
CA ARG A 365 9.25 17.10 -5.54
C ARG A 365 8.74 15.66 -5.63
N VAL A 366 9.36 14.87 -6.49
CA VAL A 366 9.01 13.45 -6.68
C VAL A 366 10.25 12.59 -6.56
N ARG A 367 10.12 11.45 -5.90
CA ARG A 367 11.13 10.38 -5.93
C ARG A 367 10.46 9.03 -6.08
N ILE A 368 11.22 8.07 -6.58
CA ILE A 368 10.80 6.66 -6.54
C ILE A 368 11.16 6.10 -5.16
N GLY A 369 10.20 5.46 -4.52
CA GLY A 369 10.42 4.64 -3.32
C GLY A 369 11.03 3.29 -3.69
N PRO A 370 11.66 2.58 -2.75
CA PRO A 370 12.10 1.21 -3.00
C PRO A 370 10.89 0.36 -3.36
N VAL A 371 10.98 -0.33 -4.51
CA VAL A 371 9.98 -1.32 -4.92
C VAL A 371 10.41 -2.64 -4.30
N SER A 372 9.59 -3.18 -3.42
CA SER A 372 9.94 -4.17 -2.39
C SER A 372 10.61 -5.47 -2.88
N TYR A 373 10.62 -5.77 -4.16
CA TYR A 373 11.19 -7.03 -4.67
C TYR A 373 12.39 -6.87 -5.62
N THR A 374 12.66 -5.68 -6.14
CA THR A 374 13.83 -5.45 -7.01
C THR A 374 15.12 -5.26 -6.23
N HIS A 375 15.03 -5.02 -4.91
CA HIS A 375 16.18 -4.81 -4.02
C HIS A 375 16.35 -5.91 -2.97
N LEU A 376 15.45 -6.91 -2.91
CA LEU A 376 15.59 -8.06 -2.03
C LEU A 376 16.45 -9.12 -2.73
N THR A 377 17.77 -8.93 -2.72
CA THR A 377 18.70 -10.02 -3.02
C THR A 377 18.70 -10.95 -1.80
N LEU A 378 18.22 -12.18 -1.99
CA LEU A 378 18.50 -13.24 -1.02
C LEU A 378 20.04 -13.38 -0.91
N PRO A 379 20.61 -13.50 0.31
CA PRO A 379 22.02 -13.76 0.44
C PRO A 379 22.31 -15.09 -0.27
N THR A 380 23.10 -15.04 -1.33
CA THR A 380 23.71 -16.24 -1.91
C THR A 380 24.59 -16.85 -0.83
N THR A 381 24.25 -18.07 -0.43
CA THR A 381 25.06 -18.92 0.47
C THR A 381 26.41 -19.22 -0.15
#